data_bbbcbac0776fcc8b8e75f46753e50fcd
#
_entry.id   bbbcbac0776fcc8b8e75f46753e50fcd
#
_cell.length_a   1.000
_cell.length_b   1.000
_cell.length_c   1.000
_cell.angle_alpha   90.00
_cell.angle_beta   90.00
_cell.angle_gamma   90.00
#
_symmetry.space_group_name_H-M   'P 1'
#
loop_
_entity.id
_entity.type
_entity.pdbx_description
1 polymer ?
#
loop_
_entity_poly.entity_id
_entity_poly.type
_entity_poly.pdbx_seq_one_letter_code
_entity_poly.pdbx_strand_id
1 'polypeptide(L)'
;MSKRMPKYWINSNFRLNFPSFSVEWHLCDASDLELDVLYNRQERLVYGSGTNCVHVIVREGNSGLDLLYTKQTKFENVRIQKWLRVTIRDHIVLRAKDVLPKRMHELESQHGLYANGLAVKKLRKGILGQCTHSNYIYLSPIIVIFPKRLMDVVILHEMAHLKHHHHRKSFWEYLSLLIGEDAKQQNEIQDMAVSKYWDFYLFLMKQ
;
A
#
# COMPACT_ATOMS: atom_id res chain seq x y z
N MET A 1 -15.24 -30.64 -9.27
CA MET A 1 -14.23 -29.62 -9.66
C MET A 1 -13.81 -28.85 -8.39
N SER A 2 -12.63 -29.14 -7.88
CA SER A 2 -12.07 -28.38 -6.73
C SER A 2 -11.78 -26.94 -7.18
N LYS A 3 -12.53 -25.97 -6.65
CA LYS A 3 -12.23 -24.56 -6.86
C LYS A 3 -10.83 -24.28 -6.26
N ARG A 4 -9.84 -24.04 -7.10
CA ARG A 4 -8.53 -23.59 -6.65
C ARG A 4 -8.73 -22.35 -5.77
N MET A 5 -8.39 -22.45 -4.50
CA MET A 5 -8.39 -21.30 -3.58
C MET A 5 -7.52 -20.18 -4.18
N PRO A 6 -7.97 -18.93 -4.15
CA PRO A 6 -7.15 -17.82 -4.66
C PRO A 6 -5.84 -17.74 -3.87
N LYS A 7 -4.74 -17.35 -4.54
CA LYS A 7 -3.39 -17.22 -3.96
C LYS A 7 -3.38 -16.37 -2.67
N TYR A 8 -4.30 -15.42 -2.58
CA TYR A 8 -4.50 -14.59 -1.39
C TYR A 8 -5.94 -14.73 -0.90
N TRP A 9 -6.09 -15.01 0.37
CA TRP A 9 -7.36 -15.11 1.08
C TRP A 9 -7.27 -14.30 2.36
N ILE A 10 -8.21 -13.36 2.57
CA ILE A 10 -8.19 -12.52 3.76
C ILE A 10 -9.02 -13.19 4.84
N ASN A 11 -8.37 -13.64 5.90
CA ASN A 11 -9.00 -14.23 7.08
C ASN A 11 -8.19 -13.83 8.33
N SER A 12 -8.58 -14.35 9.48
CA SER A 12 -7.91 -14.07 10.76
C SER A 12 -6.43 -14.48 10.84
N ASN A 13 -5.92 -15.27 9.88
CA ASN A 13 -4.50 -15.63 9.78
C ASN A 13 -3.74 -14.74 8.78
N PHE A 14 -4.46 -13.93 8.01
CA PHE A 14 -3.84 -13.01 7.05
C PHE A 14 -3.14 -11.88 7.81
N ARG A 15 -1.85 -11.76 7.65
CA ARG A 15 -1.04 -10.72 8.28
C ARG A 15 -0.37 -9.89 7.20
N LEU A 16 -0.44 -8.58 7.38
CA LEU A 16 0.40 -7.63 6.66
C LEU A 16 1.27 -6.91 7.68
N ASN A 17 2.55 -7.01 7.50
CA ASN A 17 3.51 -6.29 8.33
C ASN A 17 4.54 -5.62 7.42
N PHE A 18 4.16 -4.46 6.92
CA PHE A 18 5.03 -3.59 6.13
C PHE A 18 5.56 -2.45 7.00
N PRO A 19 6.71 -1.87 6.70
CA PRO A 19 7.30 -0.81 7.53
C PRO A 19 6.40 0.40 7.77
N SER A 20 5.55 0.74 6.79
CA SER A 20 4.67 1.90 6.85
C SER A 20 3.17 1.56 6.90
N PHE A 21 2.82 0.28 6.87
CA PHE A 21 1.44 -0.18 6.91
C PHE A 21 1.33 -1.62 7.41
N SER A 22 0.54 -1.84 8.46
CA SER A 22 0.25 -3.17 9.00
C SER A 22 -1.25 -3.46 9.02
N VAL A 23 -1.60 -4.75 9.09
CA VAL A 23 -2.97 -5.21 9.34
C VAL A 23 -2.91 -6.28 10.43
N GLU A 24 -3.59 -6.03 11.53
CA GLU A 24 -3.69 -6.92 12.67
C GLU A 24 -5.14 -7.36 12.89
N TRP A 25 -5.33 -8.55 13.46
CA TRP A 25 -6.64 -9.14 13.71
C TRP A 25 -6.86 -9.39 15.19
N HIS A 26 -8.02 -8.97 15.67
CA HIS A 26 -8.43 -9.13 17.07
C HIS A 26 -9.77 -9.88 17.14
N LEU A 27 -9.77 -11.03 17.83
CA LEU A 27 -11.00 -11.76 18.12
C LEU A 27 -11.71 -11.08 19.29
N CYS A 28 -12.98 -10.72 19.08
CA CYS A 28 -13.82 -10.08 20.06
C CYS A 28 -15.12 -10.84 20.28
N ASP A 29 -15.80 -10.60 21.39
CA ASP A 29 -17.15 -11.07 21.60
C ASP A 29 -18.14 -10.20 20.83
N ALA A 30 -19.29 -10.76 20.45
CA ALA A 30 -20.27 -10.04 19.63
C ALA A 30 -20.84 -8.81 20.34
N SER A 31 -21.03 -8.88 21.67
CA SER A 31 -21.46 -7.77 22.53
C SER A 31 -20.49 -6.59 22.52
N ASP A 32 -19.18 -6.88 22.53
CA ASP A 32 -18.15 -5.84 22.51
C ASP A 32 -18.12 -5.10 21.17
N LEU A 33 -18.33 -5.84 20.06
CA LEU A 33 -18.43 -5.23 18.73
C LEU A 33 -19.68 -4.34 18.59
N GLU A 34 -20.81 -4.73 19.14
CA GLU A 34 -22.04 -3.94 19.13
C GLU A 34 -21.90 -2.65 19.93
N LEU A 35 -21.25 -2.70 21.10
CA LEU A 35 -20.97 -1.52 21.92
C LEU A 35 -20.02 -0.56 21.21
N ASP A 36 -18.96 -1.08 20.58
CA ASP A 36 -17.99 -0.28 19.85
C ASP A 36 -18.61 0.47 18.66
N VAL A 37 -19.56 -0.16 17.98
CA VAL A 37 -20.33 0.44 16.89
C VAL A 37 -21.19 1.63 17.35
N LEU A 38 -21.78 1.55 18.55
CA LEU A 38 -22.60 2.61 19.09
C LEU A 38 -21.78 3.85 19.47
N TYR A 39 -20.57 3.67 19.96
CA TYR A 39 -19.77 4.75 20.54
C TYR A 39 -18.70 5.33 19.61
N ASN A 40 -18.18 4.57 18.64
CA ASN A 40 -16.94 4.93 17.91
C ASN A 40 -17.10 5.05 16.39
N ARG A 41 -18.16 5.39 15.76
CA ARG A 41 -18.36 5.71 14.31
C ARG A 41 -17.34 5.08 13.34
N GLN A 42 -17.00 3.81 13.54
CA GLN A 42 -15.95 3.13 12.75
C GLN A 42 -16.53 2.45 11.50
N GLU A 43 -15.69 2.20 10.49
CA GLU A 43 -16.07 1.39 9.33
C GLU A 43 -16.41 -0.02 9.77
N ARG A 44 -17.58 -0.52 9.36
CA ARG A 44 -18.10 -1.82 9.77
C ARG A 44 -18.73 -2.59 8.63
N LEU A 45 -18.59 -3.89 8.63
CA LEU A 45 -19.37 -4.79 7.81
C LEU A 45 -20.50 -5.41 8.64
N VAL A 46 -21.73 -5.02 8.36
CA VAL A 46 -22.95 -5.62 8.92
C VAL A 46 -23.49 -6.63 7.91
N TYR A 47 -23.69 -7.87 8.33
CA TYR A 47 -24.24 -8.92 7.49
C TYR A 47 -25.28 -9.75 8.25
N GLY A 48 -26.50 -9.88 7.71
CA GLY A 48 -27.55 -10.76 8.25
C GLY A 48 -28.95 -10.24 7.98
N SER A 49 -29.89 -11.15 7.71
CA SER A 49 -31.31 -10.86 7.69
C SER A 49 -31.83 -10.91 9.14
N GLY A 50 -32.25 -9.79 9.68
CA GLY A 50 -33.07 -9.75 10.90
C GLY A 50 -32.37 -9.47 12.22
N THR A 51 -31.05 -9.47 12.31
CA THR A 51 -30.28 -9.04 13.48
C THR A 51 -29.11 -8.17 13.03
N ASN A 52 -28.78 -7.14 13.78
CA ASN A 52 -27.63 -6.25 13.53
C ASN A 52 -26.30 -6.96 13.81
N CYS A 53 -26.05 -8.08 13.14
CA CYS A 53 -24.82 -8.85 13.34
C CYS A 53 -23.68 -8.15 12.63
N VAL A 54 -22.76 -7.58 13.39
CA VAL A 54 -21.52 -7.01 12.89
C VAL A 54 -20.50 -8.13 12.73
N HIS A 55 -19.95 -8.30 11.53
CA HIS A 55 -18.95 -9.36 11.26
C HIS A 55 -17.52 -8.88 11.41
N VAL A 56 -17.23 -7.66 10.97
CA VAL A 56 -15.90 -7.07 11.06
C VAL A 56 -16.01 -5.57 11.30
N ILE A 57 -15.18 -5.07 12.19
CA ILE A 57 -14.96 -3.62 12.39
C ILE A 57 -13.50 -3.32 12.05
N VAL A 58 -13.27 -2.14 11.51
CA VAL A 58 -11.97 -1.58 11.21
C VAL A 58 -11.68 -0.43 12.15
N ARG A 59 -10.53 -0.47 12.80
CA ARG A 59 -9.96 0.65 13.54
C ARG A 59 -8.70 1.13 12.87
N GLU A 60 -8.51 2.43 12.77
CA GLU A 60 -7.25 3.01 12.36
C GLU A 60 -6.26 2.97 13.53
N GLY A 61 -5.15 2.24 13.34
CA GLY A 61 -4.01 2.26 14.23
C GLY A 61 -2.96 3.28 13.75
N ASN A 62 -1.93 3.50 14.57
CA ASN A 62 -0.86 4.47 14.26
C ASN A 62 -0.12 4.18 12.95
N SER A 63 -0.02 2.92 12.55
CA SER A 63 0.71 2.49 11.35
C SER A 63 -0.08 1.57 10.42
N GLY A 64 -1.37 1.32 10.70
CA GLY A 64 -2.15 0.36 9.92
C GLY A 64 -3.59 0.23 10.38
N LEU A 65 -4.13 -0.97 10.21
CA LEU A 65 -5.51 -1.31 10.53
C LEU A 65 -5.57 -2.41 11.57
N ASP A 66 -6.40 -2.20 12.57
CA ASP A 66 -6.90 -3.23 13.47
C ASP A 66 -8.24 -3.73 12.97
N LEU A 67 -8.33 -5.00 12.66
CA LEU A 67 -9.54 -5.67 12.20
C LEU A 67 -10.10 -6.53 13.34
N LEU A 68 -11.24 -6.12 13.88
CA LEU A 68 -11.94 -6.82 14.94
C LEU A 68 -12.96 -7.77 14.31
N TYR A 69 -12.97 -9.03 14.73
CA TYR A 69 -13.87 -10.06 14.21
C TYR A 69 -14.42 -10.94 15.32
N THR A 70 -15.48 -11.69 15.04
CA THR A 70 -16.09 -12.67 15.98
C THR A 70 -15.93 -14.10 15.48
N LYS A 71 -16.24 -15.08 16.33
CA LYS A 71 -16.33 -16.50 15.94
C LYS A 71 -17.40 -16.75 14.86
N GLN A 72 -18.34 -15.82 14.68
CA GLN A 72 -19.42 -15.93 13.69
C GLN A 72 -19.03 -15.34 12.33
N THR A 73 -17.88 -14.67 12.21
CA THR A 73 -17.41 -14.07 10.97
C THR A 73 -17.11 -15.15 9.92
N LYS A 74 -17.90 -15.14 8.84
CA LYS A 74 -17.76 -16.10 7.72
C LYS A 74 -16.85 -15.55 6.64
N PHE A 75 -15.54 -15.73 6.81
CA PHE A 75 -14.55 -15.23 5.85
C PHE A 75 -14.70 -15.79 4.42
N GLU A 76 -15.40 -16.93 4.25
CA GLU A 76 -15.69 -17.53 2.95
C GLU A 76 -16.72 -16.74 2.15
N ASN A 77 -17.41 -15.80 2.79
CA ASN A 77 -18.40 -14.97 2.14
C ASN A 77 -17.76 -13.97 1.17
N VAL A 78 -18.20 -14.02 -0.09
CA VAL A 78 -17.67 -13.17 -1.16
C VAL A 78 -17.82 -11.68 -0.86
N ARG A 79 -18.91 -11.27 -0.19
CA ARG A 79 -19.14 -9.87 0.19
C ARG A 79 -18.14 -9.41 1.25
N ILE A 80 -17.86 -10.26 2.25
CA ILE A 80 -16.84 -10.00 3.27
C ILE A 80 -15.46 -9.88 2.60
N GLN A 81 -15.10 -10.80 1.71
CA GLN A 81 -13.83 -10.74 0.97
C GLN A 81 -13.70 -9.47 0.12
N LYS A 82 -14.77 -9.07 -0.56
CA LYS A 82 -14.77 -7.85 -1.36
C LYS A 82 -14.58 -6.62 -0.48
N TRP A 83 -15.33 -6.54 0.63
CA TRP A 83 -15.26 -5.41 1.55
C TRP A 83 -13.87 -5.29 2.18
N LEU A 84 -13.30 -6.39 2.69
CA LEU A 84 -11.95 -6.41 3.27
C LEU A 84 -10.88 -5.95 2.26
N ARG A 85 -10.95 -6.42 1.01
CA ARG A 85 -10.02 -5.95 -0.04
C ARG A 85 -10.12 -4.46 -0.30
N VAL A 86 -11.35 -3.95 -0.40
CA VAL A 86 -11.60 -2.52 -0.64
C VAL A 86 -11.07 -1.71 0.52
N THR A 87 -11.40 -2.08 1.75
CA THR A 87 -10.98 -1.40 2.96
C THR A 87 -9.44 -1.35 3.08
N ILE A 88 -8.78 -2.48 2.97
CA ILE A 88 -7.30 -2.53 3.04
C ILE A 88 -6.67 -1.69 1.92
N ARG A 89 -7.18 -1.78 0.70
CA ARG A 89 -6.72 -0.97 -0.43
C ARG A 89 -6.84 0.52 -0.15
N ASP A 90 -8.01 0.95 0.30
CA ASP A 90 -8.30 2.38 0.48
C ASP A 90 -7.44 2.98 1.59
N HIS A 91 -7.19 2.21 2.66
CA HIS A 91 -6.27 2.63 3.72
C HIS A 91 -4.79 2.63 3.27
N ILE A 92 -4.36 1.70 2.42
CA ILE A 92 -3.04 1.77 1.76
C ILE A 92 -2.92 3.07 0.94
N VAL A 93 -3.96 3.44 0.21
CA VAL A 93 -3.97 4.69 -0.59
C VAL A 93 -3.92 5.93 0.32
N LEU A 94 -4.68 5.94 1.41
CA LEU A 94 -4.64 7.01 2.41
C LEU A 94 -3.25 7.14 3.02
N ARG A 95 -2.68 6.03 3.46
CA ARG A 95 -1.34 6.02 4.06
C ARG A 95 -0.27 6.48 3.07
N ALA A 96 -0.37 6.07 1.81
CA ALA A 96 0.55 6.51 0.77
C ALA A 96 0.50 8.02 0.53
N LYS A 97 -0.68 8.62 0.58
CA LYS A 97 -0.87 10.08 0.44
C LYS A 97 -0.28 10.87 1.62
N ASP A 98 -0.14 10.25 2.78
CA ASP A 98 0.51 10.86 3.95
C ASP A 98 2.03 10.65 3.93
N VAL A 99 2.48 9.40 3.72
CA VAL A 99 3.88 9.02 3.88
C VAL A 99 4.76 9.44 2.71
N LEU A 100 4.30 9.22 1.46
CA LEU A 100 5.16 9.43 0.28
C LEU A 100 5.54 10.90 0.07
N PRO A 101 4.64 11.89 0.25
CA PRO A 101 5.03 13.30 0.15
C PRO A 101 6.05 13.72 1.19
N LYS A 102 5.87 13.28 2.44
CA LYS A 102 6.82 13.56 3.52
C LYS A 102 8.19 12.99 3.20
N ARG A 103 8.22 11.72 2.75
CA ARG A 103 9.49 11.06 2.42
C ARG A 103 10.18 11.70 1.22
N MET A 104 9.43 12.07 0.20
CA MET A 104 9.99 12.78 -0.95
C MET A 104 10.60 14.12 -0.52
N HIS A 105 9.91 14.90 0.32
CA HIS A 105 10.44 16.18 0.80
C HIS A 105 11.74 16.03 1.60
N GLU A 106 11.86 14.97 2.42
CA GLU A 106 13.13 14.64 3.09
C GLU A 106 14.26 14.38 2.08
N LEU A 107 13.99 13.60 1.02
CA LEU A 107 14.97 13.30 -0.02
C LEU A 107 15.30 14.53 -0.89
N GLU A 108 14.31 15.38 -1.20
CA GLU A 108 14.53 16.66 -1.89
C GLU A 108 15.52 17.54 -1.10
N SER A 109 15.29 17.66 0.20
CA SER A 109 16.15 18.45 1.10
C SER A 109 17.56 17.85 1.21
N GLN A 110 17.64 16.50 1.28
CA GLN A 110 18.91 15.79 1.39
C GLN A 110 19.79 15.94 0.14
N HIS A 111 19.19 15.95 -1.05
CA HIS A 111 19.91 15.97 -2.33
C HIS A 111 19.91 17.33 -3.04
N GLY A 112 19.20 18.32 -2.51
CA GLY A 112 19.06 19.64 -3.15
C GLY A 112 18.32 19.58 -4.50
N LEU A 113 17.40 18.61 -4.67
CA LEU A 113 16.63 18.38 -5.89
C LEU A 113 15.15 18.55 -5.58
N TYR A 114 14.49 19.50 -6.26
CA TYR A 114 13.10 19.82 -5.98
C TYR A 114 12.25 19.63 -7.23
N ALA A 115 11.17 18.86 -7.10
CA ALA A 115 10.16 18.74 -8.15
C ALA A 115 9.20 19.93 -8.13
N ASN A 116 8.57 20.22 -9.27
CA ASN A 116 7.54 21.24 -9.36
C ASN A 116 6.22 20.84 -8.68
N GLY A 117 6.11 19.58 -8.26
CA GLY A 117 5.00 19.05 -7.49
C GLY A 117 4.96 17.55 -7.51
N LEU A 118 4.12 17.00 -6.61
CA LEU A 118 3.92 15.59 -6.41
C LEU A 118 2.44 15.25 -6.31
N ALA A 119 2.03 14.12 -6.91
CA ALA A 119 0.74 13.51 -6.60
C ALA A 119 0.86 11.98 -6.46
N VAL A 120 0.16 11.44 -5.47
CA VAL A 120 0.02 9.99 -5.26
C VAL A 120 -1.25 9.53 -5.95
N LYS A 121 -1.13 8.71 -6.99
CA LYS A 121 -2.26 8.19 -7.76
C LYS A 121 -1.99 6.80 -8.33
N LYS A 122 -3.05 6.07 -8.68
CA LYS A 122 -2.92 4.82 -9.43
C LYS A 122 -2.27 5.08 -10.78
N LEU A 123 -1.17 4.41 -11.06
CA LEU A 123 -0.48 4.39 -12.34
C LEU A 123 -0.83 3.13 -13.14
N ARG A 124 -0.37 3.04 -14.39
CA ARG A 124 -0.52 1.82 -15.21
C ARG A 124 0.18 0.64 -14.54
N LYS A 125 -0.27 -0.57 -14.85
CA LYS A 125 0.35 -1.81 -14.35
C LYS A 125 1.87 -1.79 -14.65
N GLY A 126 2.67 -2.09 -13.64
CA GLY A 126 4.14 -2.13 -13.74
C GLY A 126 4.84 -0.78 -13.53
N ILE A 127 4.11 0.34 -13.45
CA ILE A 127 4.69 1.66 -13.24
C ILE A 127 4.55 2.05 -11.77
N LEU A 128 5.66 2.29 -11.11
CA LEU A 128 5.75 2.71 -9.71
C LEU A 128 5.77 4.22 -9.57
N GLY A 129 6.44 4.90 -10.48
CA GLY A 129 6.53 6.35 -10.52
C GLY A 129 6.56 6.87 -11.95
N GLN A 130 6.46 8.17 -12.10
CA GLN A 130 6.57 8.87 -13.37
C GLN A 130 6.96 10.32 -13.12
N CYS A 131 8.05 10.79 -13.74
CA CYS A 131 8.39 12.19 -13.83
C CYS A 131 7.96 12.75 -15.19
N THR A 132 7.29 13.90 -15.21
CA THR A 132 6.89 14.58 -16.45
C THR A 132 7.98 15.52 -16.94
N HIS A 133 7.91 15.96 -18.21
CA HIS A 133 8.81 16.99 -18.74
C HIS A 133 8.71 18.33 -17.99
N SER A 134 7.59 18.60 -17.32
CA SER A 134 7.41 19.75 -16.44
C SER A 134 7.94 19.53 -15.04
N ASN A 135 8.73 18.49 -14.79
CA ASN A 135 9.28 18.15 -13.48
C ASN A 135 8.22 17.90 -12.39
N TYR A 136 7.04 17.41 -12.78
CA TYR A 136 6.02 16.97 -11.85
C TYR A 136 6.10 15.45 -11.64
N ILE A 137 6.14 14.98 -10.40
CA ILE A 137 6.31 13.56 -10.07
C ILE A 137 4.95 12.94 -9.68
N TYR A 138 4.68 11.76 -10.22
CA TYR A 138 3.57 10.90 -9.81
C TYR A 138 4.12 9.62 -9.18
N LEU A 139 3.59 9.25 -8.00
CA LEU A 139 3.96 8.01 -7.32
C LEU A 139 2.76 7.08 -7.15
N SER A 140 2.97 5.79 -7.35
CA SER A 140 1.96 4.76 -7.12
C SER A 140 1.77 4.51 -5.63
N PRO A 141 0.53 4.37 -5.12
CA PRO A 141 0.28 4.07 -3.70
C PRO A 141 0.94 2.79 -3.19
N ILE A 142 1.18 1.80 -4.06
CA ILE A 142 1.84 0.54 -3.67
C ILE A 142 3.19 0.75 -3.00
N ILE A 143 3.88 1.84 -3.31
CA ILE A 143 5.24 2.11 -2.81
C ILE A 143 5.26 2.17 -1.28
N VAL A 144 4.16 2.56 -0.63
CA VAL A 144 4.08 2.66 0.84
C VAL A 144 4.21 1.33 1.57
N ILE A 145 3.94 0.20 0.87
CA ILE A 145 4.11 -1.14 1.46
C ILE A 145 5.51 -1.71 1.26
N PHE A 146 6.39 -1.00 0.57
CA PHE A 146 7.76 -1.43 0.36
C PHE A 146 8.63 -1.17 1.60
N PRO A 147 9.71 -1.94 1.79
CA PRO A 147 10.78 -1.55 2.72
C PRO A 147 11.27 -0.14 2.41
N LYS A 148 11.63 0.61 3.45
CA LYS A 148 12.04 2.03 3.32
C LYS A 148 13.09 2.23 2.21
N ARG A 149 14.12 1.38 2.17
CA ARG A 149 15.17 1.45 1.16
C ARG A 149 14.62 1.33 -0.27
N LEU A 150 13.71 0.37 -0.52
CA LEU A 150 13.10 0.19 -1.83
C LEU A 150 12.21 1.36 -2.20
N MET A 151 11.45 1.89 -1.24
CA MET A 151 10.64 3.11 -1.41
C MET A 151 11.54 4.30 -1.78
N ASP A 152 12.66 4.50 -1.07
CA ASP A 152 13.60 5.59 -1.32
C ASP A 152 14.18 5.51 -2.74
N VAL A 153 14.57 4.33 -3.18
CA VAL A 153 15.14 4.16 -4.52
C VAL A 153 14.11 4.45 -5.62
N VAL A 154 12.85 4.03 -5.46
CA VAL A 154 11.79 4.39 -6.41
C VAL A 154 11.60 5.91 -6.46
N ILE A 155 11.58 6.60 -5.32
CA ILE A 155 11.45 8.06 -5.28
C ILE A 155 12.68 8.72 -5.93
N LEU A 156 13.89 8.29 -5.59
CA LEU A 156 15.14 8.82 -6.16
C LEU A 156 15.25 8.57 -7.66
N HIS A 157 14.70 7.46 -8.17
CA HIS A 157 14.60 7.21 -9.61
C HIS A 157 13.80 8.31 -10.32
N GLU A 158 12.63 8.64 -9.78
CA GLU A 158 11.81 9.72 -10.34
C GLU A 158 12.46 11.10 -10.17
N MET A 159 13.16 11.33 -9.07
CA MET A 159 13.93 12.55 -8.85
C MET A 159 15.13 12.67 -9.80
N ALA A 160 15.77 11.56 -10.18
CA ALA A 160 16.85 11.58 -11.16
C ALA A 160 16.36 12.07 -12.54
N HIS A 161 15.09 11.83 -12.86
CA HIS A 161 14.45 12.34 -14.06
C HIS A 161 14.30 13.87 -14.08
N LEU A 162 14.38 14.55 -12.96
CA LEU A 162 14.43 16.03 -12.95
C LEU A 162 15.62 16.61 -13.73
N LYS A 163 16.70 15.81 -13.85
CA LYS A 163 17.89 16.18 -14.64
C LYS A 163 18.02 15.39 -15.94
N HIS A 164 17.56 14.14 -15.96
CA HIS A 164 17.76 13.22 -17.08
C HIS A 164 16.44 12.53 -17.46
N HIS A 165 15.67 13.10 -18.40
CA HIS A 165 14.39 12.53 -18.85
C HIS A 165 14.52 11.25 -19.70
N HIS A 166 15.63 10.53 -19.59
CA HIS A 166 15.95 9.30 -20.34
C HIS A 166 16.80 8.37 -19.49
N HIS A 167 16.80 7.07 -19.80
CA HIS A 167 17.60 6.05 -19.08
C HIS A 167 18.94 5.75 -19.78
N ARG A 168 19.62 6.75 -20.31
CA ARG A 168 20.98 6.60 -20.88
C ARG A 168 22.02 6.53 -19.76
N LYS A 169 23.30 6.36 -20.11
CA LYS A 169 24.41 6.21 -19.17
C LYS A 169 24.44 7.30 -18.10
N SER A 170 24.26 8.57 -18.48
CA SER A 170 24.26 9.70 -17.56
C SER A 170 23.13 9.66 -16.51
N PHE A 171 21.96 9.09 -16.83
CA PHE A 171 20.89 8.85 -15.86
C PHE A 171 21.32 7.84 -14.79
N TRP A 172 21.88 6.71 -15.21
CA TRP A 172 22.29 5.66 -14.28
C TRP A 172 23.45 6.08 -13.39
N GLU A 173 24.42 6.82 -13.96
CA GLU A 173 25.52 7.43 -13.19
C GLU A 173 24.98 8.41 -12.15
N TYR A 174 24.04 9.26 -12.54
CA TYR A 174 23.42 10.22 -11.64
C TYR A 174 22.56 9.53 -10.56
N LEU A 175 21.75 8.55 -10.93
CA LEU A 175 20.99 7.77 -9.96
C LEU A 175 21.91 7.02 -8.98
N SER A 176 23.02 6.43 -9.46
CA SER A 176 24.04 5.80 -8.60
C SER A 176 24.60 6.77 -7.57
N LEU A 177 24.84 8.01 -7.96
CA LEU A 177 25.27 9.07 -7.03
C LEU A 177 24.22 9.36 -5.96
N LEU A 178 22.93 9.42 -6.34
CA LEU A 178 21.83 9.69 -5.40
C LEU A 178 21.62 8.56 -4.39
N ILE A 179 21.71 7.29 -4.84
CA ILE A 179 21.48 6.14 -3.96
C ILE A 179 22.73 5.66 -3.22
N GLY A 180 23.92 6.13 -3.63
CA GLY A 180 25.21 5.72 -3.06
C GLY A 180 25.70 4.32 -3.47
N GLU A 181 25.10 3.72 -4.51
CA GLU A 181 25.38 2.36 -4.98
C GLU A 181 25.20 2.27 -6.51
N ASP A 182 25.65 1.15 -7.13
CA ASP A 182 25.39 0.91 -8.55
C ASP A 182 23.89 0.77 -8.84
N ALA A 183 23.31 1.79 -9.49
CA ALA A 183 21.88 1.86 -9.74
C ALA A 183 21.40 0.79 -10.71
N LYS A 184 22.19 0.33 -11.66
CA LYS A 184 21.78 -0.73 -12.60
C LYS A 184 21.66 -2.07 -11.89
N GLN A 185 22.64 -2.43 -11.09
CA GLN A 185 22.62 -3.65 -10.30
C GLN A 185 21.46 -3.62 -9.29
N GLN A 186 21.22 -2.48 -8.66
CA GLN A 186 20.10 -2.31 -7.72
C GLN A 186 18.75 -2.41 -8.44
N ASN A 187 18.60 -1.90 -9.66
CA ASN A 187 17.36 -1.98 -10.41
C ASN A 187 16.93 -3.44 -10.68
N GLU A 188 17.87 -4.31 -11.04
CA GLU A 188 17.58 -5.73 -11.25
C GLU A 188 17.09 -6.43 -9.97
N ILE A 189 17.75 -6.16 -8.84
CA ILE A 189 17.35 -6.69 -7.52
C ILE A 189 15.95 -6.17 -7.14
N GLN A 190 15.66 -4.92 -7.45
CA GLN A 190 14.38 -4.27 -7.14
C GLN A 190 13.24 -4.83 -7.96
N ASP A 191 13.41 -5.07 -9.26
CA ASP A 191 12.40 -5.66 -10.12
C ASP A 191 11.96 -7.02 -9.59
N MET A 192 12.90 -7.83 -9.09
CA MET A 192 12.61 -9.10 -8.44
C MET A 192 11.84 -8.91 -7.10
N ALA A 193 12.25 -7.94 -6.29
CA ALA A 193 11.60 -7.65 -5.02
C ALA A 193 10.20 -7.08 -5.22
N VAL A 194 10.03 -6.14 -6.15
CA VAL A 194 8.76 -5.49 -6.48
C VAL A 194 7.72 -6.50 -6.96
N SER A 195 8.14 -7.54 -7.71
CA SER A 195 7.21 -8.55 -8.23
C SER A 195 6.38 -9.23 -7.14
N LYS A 196 6.95 -9.43 -5.94
CA LYS A 196 6.25 -10.02 -4.78
C LYS A 196 5.13 -9.13 -4.26
N TYR A 197 5.38 -7.83 -4.19
CA TYR A 197 4.40 -6.85 -3.72
C TYR A 197 3.35 -6.56 -4.80
N TRP A 198 3.74 -6.67 -6.06
CA TRP A 198 2.86 -6.41 -7.20
C TRP A 198 1.70 -7.39 -7.30
N ASP A 199 1.96 -8.67 -7.10
CA ASP A 199 0.91 -9.71 -7.08
C ASP A 199 -0.13 -9.44 -5.99
N PHE A 200 0.33 -9.01 -4.81
CA PHE A 200 -0.54 -8.63 -3.71
C PHE A 200 -1.37 -7.39 -4.03
N TYR A 201 -0.73 -6.35 -4.57
CA TYR A 201 -1.43 -5.14 -4.99
C TYR A 201 -2.49 -5.42 -6.05
N LEU A 202 -2.18 -6.23 -7.06
CA LEU A 202 -3.16 -6.65 -8.06
C LEU A 202 -4.33 -7.42 -7.46
N PHE A 203 -4.09 -8.24 -6.44
CA PHE A 203 -5.15 -8.91 -5.69
C PHE A 203 -6.10 -7.90 -5.03
N LEU A 204 -5.58 -6.88 -4.37
CA LEU A 204 -6.39 -5.81 -3.76
C LEU A 204 -7.17 -4.99 -4.80
N MET A 205 -6.61 -4.83 -6.01
CA MET A 205 -7.21 -4.02 -7.09
C MET A 205 -8.23 -4.77 -7.94
N LYS A 206 -8.43 -6.09 -7.75
CA LYS A 206 -9.50 -6.84 -8.43
C LYS A 206 -10.86 -6.33 -7.96
N GLN A 207 -11.71 -6.01 -8.94
CA GLN A 207 -13.12 -5.65 -8.73
C GLN A 207 -13.96 -6.86 -8.36
#